data_8075481061668f9acf1dba7898e2ac1b
#
_entry.id   8075481061668f9acf1dba7898e2ac1b
#
_cell.length_a   1.000
_cell.length_b   1.000
_cell.length_c   1.000
_cell.angle_alpha   90.00
_cell.angle_beta   90.00
_cell.angle_gamma   90.00
#
_symmetry.space_group_name_H-M   'P 1'
#
loop_
_entity.id
_entity.type
_entity.pdbx_description
1 polymer ?
#
loop_
_entity_poly.entity_id
_entity_poly.type
_entity_poly.pdbx_seq_one_letter_code
_entity_poly.pdbx_strand_id
1 'polypeptide(L)'
;MPADSKVIAVIPARWASSRFPGKPLALIKGKPMIQWVFEQASKAKSVSEVIVATDDIRILETVTKFGGNAVMTSSDHESGTDRIAEVVRDKKCEVVVNVQGDEPLISPENIDLIVRPLLEEISESTVTLRILIKSRDELMDRNITKVVVDKSDSALYFSKAPIPWDRDGVDTNVEPLKPFWYKHIGLYAYRKKFLMEFGSLPDSGLEKIEKLEQLRILENGFRIKVVETSLDSIGVDCEADLAMVEKRLAEQTVLP
;
A
#
# COMPACT_ATOMS: atom_id res chain seq x y z
N MET A 1 -9.21 -15.11 -17.97
CA MET A 1 -9.37 -13.66 -17.70
C MET A 1 -10.09 -13.04 -18.88
N PRO A 2 -11.05 -12.10 -18.68
CA PRO A 2 -11.59 -11.34 -19.80
C PRO A 2 -10.43 -10.61 -20.47
N ALA A 3 -10.32 -10.70 -21.79
CA ALA A 3 -9.17 -10.26 -22.56
C ALA A 3 -8.93 -8.73 -22.60
N ASP A 4 -9.74 -7.93 -21.85
CA ASP A 4 -9.74 -6.46 -21.90
C ASP A 4 -9.69 -5.75 -20.52
N SER A 5 -9.54 -6.48 -19.42
CA SER A 5 -9.53 -5.85 -18.08
C SER A 5 -8.21 -5.13 -17.85
N LYS A 6 -8.17 -3.83 -18.13
CA LYS A 6 -6.97 -3.00 -17.92
C LYS A 6 -6.78 -2.68 -16.45
N VAL A 7 -5.64 -3.07 -15.89
CA VAL A 7 -5.20 -2.75 -14.51
C VAL A 7 -4.11 -1.69 -14.58
N ILE A 8 -4.29 -0.58 -13.86
CA ILE A 8 -3.30 0.50 -13.77
C ILE A 8 -2.78 0.56 -12.33
N ALA A 9 -1.46 0.48 -12.17
CA ALA A 9 -0.81 0.79 -10.91
C ALA A 9 -0.42 2.27 -10.89
N VAL A 10 -0.81 2.98 -9.83
CA VAL A 10 -0.44 4.38 -9.62
C VAL A 10 0.38 4.50 -8.35
N ILE A 11 1.51 5.19 -8.43
CA ILE A 11 2.44 5.44 -7.35
C ILE A 11 2.35 6.91 -6.97
N PRO A 12 1.59 7.30 -5.92
CA PRO A 12 1.56 8.68 -5.46
C PRO A 12 2.91 9.05 -4.85
N ALA A 13 3.50 10.14 -5.30
CA ALA A 13 4.80 10.62 -4.85
C ALA A 13 4.78 12.15 -4.72
N ARG A 14 4.87 12.66 -3.48
CA ARG A 14 4.94 14.10 -3.21
C ARG A 14 6.30 14.48 -2.63
N TRP A 15 6.73 15.70 -2.94
CA TRP A 15 7.97 16.23 -2.37
C TRP A 15 7.83 16.54 -0.88
N ALA A 16 6.71 17.15 -0.50
CA ALA A 16 6.44 17.59 0.86
C ALA A 16 6.16 16.40 1.78
N SER A 17 7.17 15.98 2.52
CA SER A 17 7.07 15.04 3.63
C SER A 17 7.65 15.70 4.86
N SER A 18 6.91 15.74 5.95
CA SER A 18 7.34 16.41 7.18
C SER A 18 8.55 15.74 7.84
N ARG A 19 8.63 14.42 7.76
CA ARG A 19 9.71 13.62 8.37
C ARG A 19 10.92 13.44 7.45
N PHE A 20 10.71 13.43 6.14
CA PHE A 20 11.76 13.18 5.16
C PHE A 20 11.44 13.92 3.83
N PRO A 21 11.73 15.24 3.73
CA PRO A 21 11.51 16.01 2.50
C PRO A 21 12.30 15.43 1.32
N GLY A 22 11.64 15.33 0.15
CA GLY A 22 12.26 14.77 -1.03
C GLY A 22 12.44 13.24 -1.00
N LYS A 23 11.80 12.55 -0.05
CA LYS A 23 11.84 11.10 0.14
C LYS A 23 11.81 10.28 -1.15
N PRO A 24 10.93 10.55 -2.16
CA PRO A 24 10.90 9.76 -3.39
C PRO A 24 12.22 9.77 -4.18
N LEU A 25 13.02 10.80 -4.03
CA LEU A 25 14.31 10.94 -4.71
C LEU A 25 15.52 10.52 -3.85
N ALA A 26 15.29 10.08 -2.60
CA ALA A 26 16.37 9.53 -1.76
C ALA A 26 17.01 8.32 -2.45
N LEU A 27 18.33 8.25 -2.37
CA LEU A 27 19.10 7.22 -3.06
C LEU A 27 19.22 5.95 -2.21
N ILE A 28 18.87 4.83 -2.80
CA ILE A 28 19.08 3.48 -2.29
C ILE A 28 20.04 2.79 -3.26
N LYS A 29 21.26 2.48 -2.83
CA LYS A 29 22.34 1.96 -3.69
C LYS A 29 22.53 2.78 -4.99
N GLY A 30 22.48 4.11 -4.89
CA GLY A 30 22.68 5.03 -6.01
C GLY A 30 21.49 5.19 -6.97
N LYS A 31 20.35 4.56 -6.70
CA LYS A 31 19.11 4.65 -7.49
C LYS A 31 18.01 5.34 -6.67
N PRO A 32 17.26 6.31 -7.23
CA PRO A 32 16.14 6.94 -6.54
C PRO A 32 15.11 5.92 -6.03
N MET A 33 14.58 6.13 -4.82
CA MET A 33 13.59 5.21 -4.22
C MET A 33 12.38 5.02 -5.13
N ILE A 34 11.86 6.08 -5.73
CA ILE A 34 10.71 6.00 -6.65
C ILE A 34 10.98 5.09 -7.85
N GLN A 35 12.24 4.99 -8.31
CA GLN A 35 12.61 4.09 -9.40
C GLN A 35 12.56 2.62 -8.96
N TRP A 36 12.97 2.32 -7.72
CA TRP A 36 12.81 0.97 -7.15
C TRP A 36 11.34 0.55 -7.12
N VAL A 37 10.46 1.43 -6.59
CA VAL A 37 9.02 1.16 -6.53
C VAL A 37 8.44 0.96 -7.92
N PHE A 38 8.78 1.85 -8.88
CA PHE A 38 8.30 1.78 -10.27
C PHE A 38 8.71 0.45 -10.94
N GLU A 39 9.98 0.07 -10.80
CA GLU A 39 10.51 -1.17 -11.38
C GLU A 39 9.84 -2.41 -10.77
N GLN A 40 9.57 -2.41 -9.45
CA GLN A 40 8.86 -3.52 -8.81
C GLN A 40 7.41 -3.59 -9.27
N ALA A 41 6.68 -2.48 -9.28
CA ALA A 41 5.31 -2.45 -9.76
C ALA A 41 5.19 -2.89 -11.23
N SER A 42 6.18 -2.55 -12.06
CA SER A 42 6.23 -2.93 -13.48
C SER A 42 6.47 -4.43 -13.73
N LYS A 43 6.94 -5.18 -12.72
CA LYS A 43 7.11 -6.64 -12.82
C LYS A 43 5.84 -7.42 -12.53
N ALA A 44 4.82 -6.78 -11.94
CA ALA A 44 3.55 -7.44 -11.67
C ALA A 44 2.84 -7.84 -12.97
N LYS A 45 2.42 -9.10 -13.06
CA LYS A 45 1.86 -9.70 -14.29
C LYS A 45 0.47 -9.18 -14.62
N SER A 46 -0.29 -8.78 -13.61
CA SER A 46 -1.64 -8.25 -13.76
C SER A 46 -1.68 -6.78 -14.19
N VAL A 47 -0.57 -6.05 -14.01
CA VAL A 47 -0.49 -4.61 -14.28
C VAL A 47 -0.17 -4.35 -15.75
N SER A 48 -0.99 -3.55 -16.41
CA SER A 48 -0.79 -3.17 -17.81
C SER A 48 -0.09 -1.81 -18.00
N GLU A 49 -0.13 -0.95 -16.98
CA GLU A 49 0.48 0.38 -16.99
C GLU A 49 0.85 0.79 -15.57
N VAL A 50 2.05 1.37 -15.39
CA VAL A 50 2.49 1.98 -14.12
C VAL A 50 2.65 3.47 -14.33
N ILE A 51 2.11 4.29 -13.40
CA ILE A 51 2.15 5.75 -13.47
C ILE A 51 2.58 6.30 -12.13
N VAL A 52 3.56 7.19 -12.13
CA VAL A 52 3.90 7.99 -10.94
C VAL A 52 3.05 9.27 -10.97
N ALA A 53 2.28 9.50 -9.91
CA ALA A 53 1.45 10.69 -9.73
C ALA A 53 2.15 11.67 -8.78
N THR A 54 2.52 12.86 -9.24
CA THR A 54 3.30 13.80 -8.44
C THR A 54 2.85 15.25 -8.63
N ASP A 55 3.10 16.08 -7.61
CA ASP A 55 2.91 17.53 -7.63
C ASP A 55 4.26 18.28 -7.79
N ASP A 56 5.37 17.56 -8.00
CA ASP A 56 6.70 18.16 -8.04
C ASP A 56 7.44 17.83 -9.33
N ILE A 57 7.91 18.87 -10.01
CA ILE A 57 8.59 18.73 -11.30
C ILE A 57 9.88 17.92 -11.22
N ARG A 58 10.59 17.95 -10.08
CA ARG A 58 11.85 17.20 -9.88
C ARG A 58 11.59 15.69 -9.89
N ILE A 59 10.46 15.26 -9.31
CA ILE A 59 10.06 13.86 -9.32
C ILE A 59 9.65 13.45 -10.74
N LEU A 60 8.86 14.28 -11.43
CA LEU A 60 8.43 14.02 -12.82
C LEU A 60 9.65 13.87 -13.74
N GLU A 61 10.59 14.83 -13.70
CA GLU A 61 11.81 14.78 -14.50
C GLU A 61 12.65 13.53 -14.20
N THR A 62 12.79 13.17 -12.91
CA THR A 62 13.54 11.98 -12.52
C THR A 62 12.90 10.71 -13.05
N VAL A 63 11.57 10.59 -12.95
CA VAL A 63 10.83 9.43 -13.49
C VAL A 63 10.98 9.35 -15.01
N THR A 64 10.86 10.47 -15.69
CA THR A 64 11.04 10.54 -17.16
C THR A 64 12.45 10.15 -17.58
N LYS A 65 13.50 10.56 -16.82
CA LYS A 65 14.90 10.23 -17.12
C LYS A 65 15.17 8.72 -17.12
N PHE A 66 14.55 7.95 -16.26
CA PHE A 66 14.70 6.49 -16.28
C PHE A 66 13.67 5.78 -17.17
N GLY A 67 12.89 6.51 -17.96
CA GLY A 67 11.91 5.95 -18.92
C GLY A 67 10.57 5.57 -18.29
N GLY A 68 10.29 6.00 -17.05
CA GLY A 68 9.01 5.80 -16.39
C GLY A 68 7.94 6.77 -16.87
N ASN A 69 6.67 6.42 -16.67
CA ASN A 69 5.53 7.27 -16.95
C ASN A 69 5.17 8.08 -15.69
N ALA A 70 5.16 9.40 -15.78
CA ALA A 70 4.76 10.29 -14.69
C ALA A 70 3.75 11.34 -15.15
N VAL A 71 2.86 11.73 -14.26
CA VAL A 71 1.80 12.72 -14.49
C VAL A 71 1.83 13.75 -13.38
N MET A 72 1.80 15.04 -13.75
CA MET A 72 1.59 16.12 -12.79
C MET A 72 0.14 16.14 -12.33
N THR A 73 -0.05 16.32 -11.02
CA THR A 73 -1.35 16.37 -10.35
C THR A 73 -1.43 17.60 -9.46
N SER A 74 -2.64 17.97 -9.03
CA SER A 74 -2.82 19.09 -8.12
C SER A 74 -2.01 18.94 -6.84
N SER A 75 -1.44 20.05 -6.35
CA SER A 75 -0.83 20.16 -5.02
C SER A 75 -1.85 20.13 -3.89
N ASP A 76 -3.13 20.38 -4.20
CA ASP A 76 -4.21 20.58 -3.21
C ASP A 76 -4.76 19.24 -2.68
N HIS A 77 -4.33 18.10 -3.24
CA HIS A 77 -4.76 16.81 -2.75
C HIS A 77 -4.28 16.54 -1.32
N GLU A 78 -5.21 16.25 -0.45
CA GLU A 78 -4.94 15.92 0.95
C GLU A 78 -4.39 14.49 1.10
N SER A 79 -4.84 13.56 0.23
CA SER A 79 -4.47 12.15 0.29
C SER A 79 -3.80 11.63 -1.00
N GLY A 80 -3.09 10.50 -0.87
CA GLY A 80 -2.59 9.75 -2.02
C GLY A 80 -3.72 9.20 -2.88
N THR A 81 -4.82 8.82 -2.27
CA THR A 81 -6.00 8.24 -2.95
C THR A 81 -6.68 9.28 -3.86
N ASP A 82 -6.81 10.52 -3.43
CA ASP A 82 -7.36 11.61 -4.26
C ASP A 82 -6.48 11.89 -5.48
N ARG A 83 -5.16 11.87 -5.27
CA ARG A 83 -4.16 12.03 -6.34
C ARG A 83 -4.27 10.93 -7.38
N ILE A 84 -4.46 9.69 -6.93
CA ILE A 84 -4.66 8.53 -7.81
C ILE A 84 -5.96 8.67 -8.60
N ALA A 85 -7.05 9.10 -7.95
CA ALA A 85 -8.34 9.31 -8.60
C ALA A 85 -8.25 10.36 -9.73
N GLU A 86 -7.49 11.46 -9.55
CA GLU A 86 -7.24 12.43 -10.60
C GLU A 86 -6.59 11.78 -11.83
N VAL A 87 -5.51 11.01 -11.63
CA VAL A 87 -4.75 10.38 -12.73
C VAL A 87 -5.60 9.42 -13.55
N VAL A 88 -6.47 8.64 -12.89
CA VAL A 88 -7.24 7.59 -13.57
C VAL A 88 -8.60 8.04 -14.08
N ARG A 89 -9.02 9.27 -13.81
CA ARG A 89 -10.36 9.81 -14.15
C ARG A 89 -10.72 9.53 -15.60
N ASP A 90 -9.86 9.89 -16.54
CA ASP A 90 -10.11 9.78 -17.98
C ASP A 90 -9.47 8.53 -18.61
N LYS A 91 -8.85 7.66 -17.81
CA LYS A 91 -8.23 6.43 -18.30
C LYS A 91 -9.24 5.29 -18.37
N LYS A 92 -9.12 4.47 -19.40
CA LYS A 92 -9.91 3.24 -19.52
C LYS A 92 -9.23 2.13 -18.69
N CYS A 93 -9.72 1.87 -17.48
CA CYS A 93 -9.29 0.76 -16.64
C CYS A 93 -10.44 0.29 -15.75
N GLU A 94 -10.39 -0.94 -15.29
CA GLU A 94 -11.35 -1.53 -14.37
C GLU A 94 -10.82 -1.52 -12.93
N VAL A 95 -9.54 -1.81 -12.77
CA VAL A 95 -8.87 -1.91 -11.47
C VAL A 95 -7.72 -0.92 -11.41
N VAL A 96 -7.59 -0.27 -10.27
CA VAL A 96 -6.51 0.67 -9.93
C VAL A 96 -5.79 0.17 -8.70
N VAL A 97 -4.48 0.02 -8.80
CA VAL A 97 -3.61 -0.36 -7.67
C VAL A 97 -2.95 0.90 -7.13
N ASN A 98 -3.09 1.14 -5.84
CA ASN A 98 -2.36 2.17 -5.09
C ASN A 98 -1.09 1.54 -4.53
N VAL A 99 0.05 1.81 -5.13
CA VAL A 99 1.37 1.36 -4.69
C VAL A 99 2.05 2.50 -3.95
N GLN A 100 2.37 2.30 -2.67
CA GLN A 100 3.00 3.36 -1.88
C GLN A 100 4.39 3.71 -2.41
N GLY A 101 4.63 5.01 -2.64
CA GLY A 101 5.90 5.51 -3.19
C GLY A 101 7.11 5.36 -2.25
N ASP A 102 6.90 4.89 -1.04
CA ASP A 102 7.90 4.65 -0.01
C ASP A 102 8.11 3.17 0.33
N GLU A 103 7.61 2.25 -0.51
CA GLU A 103 7.82 0.81 -0.37
C GLU A 103 8.74 0.26 -1.50
N PRO A 104 10.05 0.53 -1.47
CA PRO A 104 10.98 0.17 -2.55
C PRO A 104 11.15 -1.34 -2.75
N LEU A 105 10.75 -2.14 -1.77
CA LEU A 105 10.82 -3.61 -1.80
C LEU A 105 9.46 -4.27 -1.96
N ILE A 106 8.44 -3.53 -2.42
CA ILE A 106 7.12 -4.11 -2.67
C ILE A 106 7.23 -5.30 -3.62
N SER A 107 6.64 -6.44 -3.25
CA SER A 107 6.66 -7.63 -4.10
C SER A 107 5.66 -7.50 -5.25
N PRO A 108 6.07 -7.78 -6.50
CA PRO A 108 5.16 -7.89 -7.63
C PRO A 108 4.05 -8.93 -7.40
N GLU A 109 4.35 -10.01 -6.71
CA GLU A 109 3.38 -11.07 -6.37
C GLU A 109 2.29 -10.55 -5.43
N ASN A 110 2.62 -9.64 -4.51
CA ASN A 110 1.64 -8.99 -3.65
C ASN A 110 0.67 -8.11 -4.46
N ILE A 111 1.18 -7.44 -5.50
CA ILE A 111 0.35 -6.65 -6.41
C ILE A 111 -0.62 -7.57 -7.18
N ASP A 112 -0.11 -8.67 -7.74
CA ASP A 112 -0.94 -9.65 -8.44
C ASP A 112 -1.99 -10.27 -7.50
N LEU A 113 -1.62 -10.51 -6.24
CA LEU A 113 -2.46 -11.14 -5.23
C LEU A 113 -3.70 -10.28 -4.88
N ILE A 114 -3.56 -8.96 -4.77
CA ILE A 114 -4.69 -8.07 -4.46
C ILE A 114 -5.56 -7.74 -5.69
N VAL A 115 -5.02 -7.85 -6.89
CA VAL A 115 -5.77 -7.61 -8.12
C VAL A 115 -6.73 -8.76 -8.42
N ARG A 116 -6.31 -10.00 -8.15
CA ARG A 116 -7.06 -11.20 -8.50
C ARG A 116 -8.50 -11.22 -8.00
N PRO A 117 -8.83 -10.92 -6.72
CA PRO A 117 -10.22 -10.92 -6.26
C PRO A 117 -11.10 -9.91 -7.00
N LEU A 118 -10.55 -8.76 -7.39
CA LEU A 118 -11.31 -7.76 -8.15
C LEU A 118 -11.59 -8.19 -9.59
N LEU A 119 -10.80 -9.06 -10.18
CA LEU A 119 -11.04 -9.59 -11.52
C LEU A 119 -11.98 -10.81 -11.51
N GLU A 120 -11.99 -11.59 -10.43
CA GLU A 120 -12.76 -12.82 -10.29
C GLU A 120 -14.14 -12.60 -9.63
N GLU A 121 -14.23 -11.68 -8.64
CA GLU A 121 -15.43 -11.46 -7.82
C GLU A 121 -16.02 -10.06 -8.01
N ILE A 122 -17.17 -9.97 -8.68
CA ILE A 122 -17.81 -8.66 -9.00
C ILE A 122 -18.24 -7.89 -7.73
N SER A 123 -18.50 -8.58 -6.63
CA SER A 123 -18.95 -7.98 -5.36
C SER A 123 -17.86 -7.18 -4.65
N GLU A 124 -16.58 -7.48 -4.90
CA GLU A 124 -15.50 -6.80 -4.22
C GLU A 124 -15.17 -5.46 -4.88
N SER A 125 -15.02 -4.42 -4.08
CA SER A 125 -14.68 -3.06 -4.54
C SER A 125 -13.30 -2.59 -4.10
N THR A 126 -12.80 -3.14 -2.98
CA THR A 126 -11.52 -2.78 -2.37
C THR A 126 -10.84 -4.02 -1.81
N VAL A 127 -9.56 -4.17 -2.10
CA VAL A 127 -8.73 -5.29 -1.60
C VAL A 127 -7.44 -4.73 -1.02
N THR A 128 -6.98 -5.32 0.08
CA THR A 128 -5.68 -5.04 0.72
C THR A 128 -5.06 -6.33 1.26
N LEU A 129 -3.91 -6.22 1.92
CA LEU A 129 -3.15 -7.36 2.41
C LEU A 129 -3.02 -7.39 3.94
N ARG A 130 -2.83 -8.61 4.44
CA ARG A 130 -2.35 -8.86 5.79
C ARG A 130 -1.21 -9.86 5.79
N ILE A 131 -0.34 -9.78 6.79
CA ILE A 131 0.69 -10.78 7.07
C ILE A 131 0.70 -11.11 8.57
N LEU A 132 0.99 -12.36 8.90
CA LEU A 132 1.02 -12.84 10.29
C LEU A 132 2.13 -12.13 11.07
N ILE A 133 1.78 -11.57 12.23
CA ILE A 133 2.74 -11.04 13.21
C ILE A 133 3.41 -12.20 13.93
N LYS A 134 4.74 -12.16 14.02
CA LYS A 134 5.55 -13.27 14.56
C LYS A 134 6.14 -12.97 15.93
N SER A 135 6.31 -11.68 16.29
CA SER A 135 6.90 -11.26 17.55
C SER A 135 6.00 -10.32 18.34
N ARG A 136 6.22 -10.31 19.66
CA ARG A 136 5.54 -9.37 20.54
C ARG A 136 5.90 -7.91 20.24
N ASP A 137 7.17 -7.64 19.93
CA ASP A 137 7.63 -6.29 19.64
C ASP A 137 6.89 -5.73 18.44
N GLU A 138 6.71 -6.52 17.37
CA GLU A 138 5.92 -6.16 16.20
C GLU A 138 4.43 -5.92 16.55
N LEU A 139 3.85 -6.75 17.44
CA LEU A 139 2.46 -6.57 17.87
C LEU A 139 2.27 -5.27 18.67
N MET A 140 3.22 -4.93 19.52
CA MET A 140 3.14 -3.76 20.40
C MET A 140 3.61 -2.47 19.72
N ASP A 141 4.24 -2.54 18.56
CA ASP A 141 4.68 -1.35 17.81
C ASP A 141 3.48 -0.56 17.30
N ARG A 142 3.36 0.69 17.74
CA ARG A 142 2.30 1.63 17.34
C ARG A 142 2.44 2.17 15.92
N ASN A 143 3.59 1.96 15.28
CA ASN A 143 3.78 2.30 13.86
C ASN A 143 3.17 1.25 12.94
N ILE A 144 3.06 0.02 13.40
CA ILE A 144 2.46 -1.10 12.68
C ILE A 144 0.93 -1.06 12.84
N THR A 145 0.21 -1.03 11.73
CA THR A 145 -1.25 -1.15 11.73
C THR A 145 -1.63 -2.63 11.82
N LYS A 146 -2.49 -2.98 12.76
CA LYS A 146 -3.08 -4.32 12.89
C LYS A 146 -4.42 -4.36 12.18
N VAL A 147 -4.83 -5.56 11.75
CA VAL A 147 -6.12 -5.79 11.12
C VAL A 147 -6.76 -7.06 11.67
N VAL A 148 -8.05 -7.00 11.93
CA VAL A 148 -8.90 -8.16 12.23
C VAL A 148 -9.91 -8.35 11.12
N VAL A 149 -10.21 -9.60 10.80
CA VAL A 149 -11.09 -9.96 9.69
C VAL A 149 -12.18 -10.92 10.17
N ASP A 150 -13.26 -10.97 9.41
CA ASP A 150 -14.31 -11.99 9.56
C ASP A 150 -13.92 -13.32 8.86
N LYS A 151 -14.82 -14.31 8.91
CA LYS A 151 -14.60 -15.62 8.28
C LYS A 151 -14.57 -15.59 6.76
N SER A 152 -14.99 -14.50 6.15
CA SER A 152 -14.93 -14.26 4.71
C SER A 152 -13.73 -13.42 4.28
N ASP A 153 -12.76 -13.21 5.19
CA ASP A 153 -11.61 -12.33 5.02
C ASP A 153 -11.98 -10.87 4.72
N SER A 154 -13.13 -10.40 5.19
CA SER A 154 -13.46 -8.98 5.16
C SER A 154 -12.98 -8.30 6.43
N ALA A 155 -12.38 -7.11 6.30
CA ALA A 155 -11.90 -6.34 7.44
C ALA A 155 -13.05 -6.00 8.39
N LEU A 156 -12.86 -6.30 9.68
CA LEU A 156 -13.71 -5.84 10.77
C LEU A 156 -13.23 -4.50 11.32
N TYR A 157 -11.90 -4.34 11.47
CA TYR A 157 -11.30 -3.11 11.94
C TYR A 157 -9.80 -3.07 11.69
N PHE A 158 -9.25 -1.84 11.59
CA PHE A 158 -7.82 -1.56 11.56
C PHE A 158 -7.45 -0.67 12.73
N SER A 159 -6.32 -0.94 13.40
CA SER A 159 -5.86 -0.10 14.51
C SER A 159 -4.34 -0.10 14.66
N LYS A 160 -3.82 1.00 15.18
CA LYS A 160 -2.44 1.07 15.69
C LYS A 160 -2.28 0.36 17.05
N ALA A 161 -3.37 0.14 17.78
CA ALA A 161 -3.38 -0.65 19.00
C ALA A 161 -3.24 -2.15 18.69
N PRO A 162 -2.79 -2.98 19.65
CA PRO A 162 -2.84 -4.43 19.51
C PRO A 162 -4.28 -4.92 19.48
N ILE A 163 -4.72 -5.43 18.32
CA ILE A 163 -6.03 -6.06 18.11
C ILE A 163 -5.88 -7.40 17.41
N PRO A 164 -6.73 -8.43 17.77
CA PRO A 164 -7.64 -8.44 18.91
C PRO A 164 -6.90 -8.41 20.24
N TRP A 165 -7.54 -7.90 21.28
CA TRP A 165 -6.98 -7.95 22.63
C TRP A 165 -7.14 -9.37 23.21
N ASP A 166 -6.02 -10.00 23.61
CA ASP A 166 -6.05 -11.26 24.34
C ASP A 166 -6.37 -10.98 25.81
N ARG A 167 -7.56 -11.42 26.26
CA ARG A 167 -8.04 -11.20 27.62
C ARG A 167 -7.15 -11.87 28.68
N ASP A 168 -6.62 -13.04 28.34
CA ASP A 168 -5.80 -13.84 29.26
C ASP A 168 -4.31 -13.40 29.24
N GLY A 169 -4.02 -12.42 28.40
CA GLY A 169 -2.69 -11.87 28.18
C GLY A 169 -1.93 -12.63 27.08
N VAL A 170 -1.16 -11.85 26.31
CA VAL A 170 -0.19 -12.45 25.38
C VAL A 170 0.91 -13.06 26.23
N ASP A 171 1.05 -14.39 26.21
CA ASP A 171 2.19 -15.03 26.86
C ASP A 171 3.47 -14.60 26.13
N THR A 172 4.18 -13.68 26.77
CA THR A 172 5.32 -12.98 26.18
C THR A 172 6.59 -13.81 26.19
N ASN A 173 6.54 -14.99 26.84
CA ASN A 173 7.67 -15.93 26.94
C ASN A 173 7.59 -17.02 25.88
N VAL A 174 6.52 -17.07 25.08
CA VAL A 174 6.32 -18.09 24.05
C VAL A 174 6.42 -17.43 22.67
N GLU A 175 7.48 -17.69 21.95
CA GLU A 175 7.62 -17.38 20.52
C GLU A 175 7.67 -18.68 19.73
N PRO A 176 7.03 -18.73 18.53
CA PRO A 176 6.25 -17.65 17.91
C PRO A 176 4.91 -17.43 18.59
N LEU A 177 4.38 -16.19 18.47
CA LEU A 177 3.03 -15.88 18.95
C LEU A 177 1.99 -16.82 18.34
N LYS A 178 0.87 -17.02 19.06
CA LYS A 178 -0.29 -17.71 18.49
C LYS A 178 -0.71 -17.02 17.18
N PRO A 179 -1.16 -17.74 16.14
CA PRO A 179 -1.41 -17.21 14.80
C PRO A 179 -2.76 -16.43 14.71
N PHE A 180 -2.93 -15.41 15.54
CA PHE A 180 -4.16 -14.62 15.60
C PHE A 180 -3.97 -13.14 15.27
N TRP A 181 -2.72 -12.65 15.30
CA TRP A 181 -2.45 -11.24 15.04
C TRP A 181 -1.86 -11.05 13.66
N TYR A 182 -2.44 -10.11 12.93
CA TYR A 182 -2.01 -9.75 11.59
C TYR A 182 -1.68 -8.27 11.51
N LYS A 183 -0.56 -7.94 10.86
CA LYS A 183 -0.31 -6.59 10.42
C LYS A 183 -0.87 -6.37 9.03
N HIS A 184 -1.41 -5.20 8.83
CA HIS A 184 -1.85 -4.69 7.55
C HIS A 184 -0.65 -4.24 6.72
N ILE A 185 -0.63 -4.57 5.42
CA ILE A 185 0.30 -4.03 4.43
C ILE A 185 -0.47 -2.99 3.61
N GLY A 186 0.06 -1.77 3.53
CA GLY A 186 -0.58 -0.59 2.95
C GLY A 186 -0.71 -0.59 1.41
N LEU A 187 -0.79 -1.76 0.79
CA LEU A 187 -1.02 -1.94 -0.63
C LEU A 187 -2.52 -2.15 -0.90
N TYR A 188 -3.10 -1.36 -1.81
CA TYR A 188 -4.52 -1.43 -2.11
C TYR A 188 -4.81 -1.60 -3.59
N ALA A 189 -5.84 -2.37 -3.90
CA ALA A 189 -6.48 -2.37 -5.20
C ALA A 189 -7.94 -1.97 -5.07
N TYR A 190 -8.41 -1.17 -6.01
CA TYR A 190 -9.78 -0.66 -6.05
C TYR A 190 -10.41 -0.94 -7.40
N ARG A 191 -11.73 -1.23 -7.42
CA ARG A 191 -12.48 -0.96 -8.65
C ARG A 191 -12.45 0.53 -8.94
N LYS A 192 -12.17 0.90 -10.18
CA LYS A 192 -12.14 2.31 -10.57
C LYS A 192 -13.40 3.07 -10.16
N LYS A 193 -14.58 2.45 -10.35
CA LYS A 193 -15.85 3.07 -9.94
C LYS A 193 -15.85 3.46 -8.47
N PHE A 194 -15.47 2.55 -7.58
CA PHE A 194 -15.41 2.83 -6.14
C PHE A 194 -14.35 3.90 -5.80
N LEU A 195 -13.18 3.82 -6.42
CA LEU A 195 -12.13 4.82 -6.21
C LEU A 195 -12.61 6.24 -6.56
N MET A 196 -13.40 6.39 -7.63
CA MET A 196 -13.97 7.70 -8.01
C MET A 196 -15.04 8.20 -7.03
N GLU A 197 -15.70 7.30 -6.30
CA GLU A 197 -16.69 7.63 -5.26
C GLU A 197 -16.01 7.92 -3.91
N PHE A 198 -14.80 7.39 -3.67
CA PHE A 198 -14.11 7.43 -2.38
C PHE A 198 -13.92 8.86 -1.85
N GLY A 199 -13.47 9.80 -2.68
CA GLY A 199 -13.25 11.21 -2.30
C GLY A 199 -14.54 11.96 -1.89
N SER A 200 -15.73 11.41 -2.23
CA SER A 200 -17.03 11.97 -1.84
C SER A 200 -17.66 11.29 -0.62
N LEU A 201 -16.99 10.28 -0.06
CA LEU A 201 -17.48 9.64 1.17
C LEU A 201 -17.47 10.64 2.34
N PRO A 202 -18.50 10.59 3.20
CA PRO A 202 -18.54 11.42 4.40
C PRO A 202 -17.30 11.25 5.27
N ASP A 203 -16.96 12.31 5.98
CA ASP A 203 -15.88 12.33 6.96
C ASP A 203 -16.01 11.19 7.98
N SER A 204 -14.89 10.59 8.31
CA SER A 204 -14.80 9.48 9.25
C SER A 204 -14.19 9.92 10.59
N GLY A 205 -14.94 9.67 11.68
CA GLY A 205 -14.43 9.89 13.03
C GLY A 205 -13.28 8.94 13.38
N LEU A 206 -13.40 7.70 12.97
CA LEU A 206 -12.41 6.66 13.20
C LEU A 206 -11.09 6.95 12.43
N GLU A 207 -11.20 7.37 11.17
CA GLU A 207 -10.04 7.81 10.38
C GLU A 207 -9.29 8.96 11.08
N LYS A 208 -10.02 9.96 11.58
CA LYS A 208 -9.43 11.13 12.25
C LYS A 208 -8.68 10.76 13.53
N ILE A 209 -9.15 9.77 14.27
CA ILE A 209 -8.52 9.31 15.53
C ILE A 209 -7.32 8.41 15.26
N GLU A 210 -7.49 7.36 14.46
CA GLU A 210 -6.44 6.37 14.17
C GLU A 210 -5.42 6.87 13.13
N LYS A 211 -5.75 7.92 12.34
CA LYS A 211 -4.99 8.38 11.18
C LYS A 211 -4.83 7.27 10.13
N LEU A 212 -5.90 6.53 9.89
CA LEU A 212 -5.99 5.42 8.97
C LEU A 212 -7.13 5.66 7.97
N GLU A 213 -6.78 6.05 6.74
CA GLU A 213 -7.71 6.44 5.68
C GLU A 213 -8.75 5.34 5.36
N GLN A 214 -8.35 4.08 5.42
CA GLN A 214 -9.23 2.93 5.14
C GLN A 214 -10.39 2.78 6.13
N LEU A 215 -10.33 3.40 7.30
CA LEU A 215 -11.46 3.40 8.24
C LEU A 215 -12.65 4.20 7.71
N ARG A 216 -12.43 5.18 6.82
CA ARG A 216 -13.50 5.89 6.10
C ARG A 216 -14.35 4.91 5.28
N ILE A 217 -13.73 3.92 4.64
CA ILE A 217 -14.43 2.88 3.88
C ILE A 217 -15.35 2.08 4.79
N LEU A 218 -14.81 1.58 5.92
CA LEU A 218 -15.57 0.74 6.86
C LEU A 218 -16.69 1.52 7.55
N GLU A 219 -16.42 2.75 8.01
CA GLU A 219 -17.40 3.56 8.74
C GLU A 219 -18.57 4.00 7.84
N ASN A 220 -18.33 4.10 6.52
CA ASN A 220 -19.39 4.35 5.52
C ASN A 220 -20.07 3.06 5.01
N GLY A 221 -19.85 1.91 5.65
CA GLY A 221 -20.56 0.66 5.38
C GLY A 221 -20.06 -0.14 4.18
N PHE A 222 -18.93 0.23 3.60
CA PHE A 222 -18.29 -0.55 2.54
C PHE A 222 -17.37 -1.63 3.12
N ARG A 223 -17.13 -2.66 2.34
CA ARG A 223 -16.26 -3.79 2.72
C ARG A 223 -14.88 -3.64 2.11
N ILE A 224 -13.88 -4.15 2.84
CA ILE A 224 -12.51 -4.29 2.37
C ILE A 224 -12.14 -5.77 2.47
N LYS A 225 -11.89 -6.42 1.35
CA LYS A 225 -11.32 -7.78 1.32
C LYS A 225 -9.85 -7.72 1.74
N VAL A 226 -9.44 -8.60 2.63
CA VAL A 226 -8.07 -8.65 3.15
C VAL A 226 -7.44 -9.99 2.80
N VAL A 227 -6.50 -10.01 1.88
CA VAL A 227 -5.84 -11.24 1.45
C VAL A 227 -4.57 -11.47 2.27
N GLU A 228 -4.33 -12.71 2.66
CA GLU A 228 -3.12 -13.07 3.40
C GLU A 228 -1.94 -13.29 2.46
N THR A 229 -0.78 -12.78 2.85
CA THR A 229 0.49 -13.00 2.16
C THR A 229 1.57 -13.49 3.12
N SER A 230 2.59 -14.13 2.58
CA SER A 230 3.83 -14.46 3.30
C SER A 230 4.98 -13.49 2.98
N LEU A 231 4.77 -12.55 2.05
CA LEU A 231 5.78 -11.62 1.56
C LEU A 231 5.62 -10.26 2.24
N ASP A 232 6.53 -9.97 3.16
CA ASP A 232 6.55 -8.71 3.88
C ASP A 232 7.04 -7.56 3.01
N SER A 233 6.62 -6.33 3.34
CA SER A 233 7.09 -5.10 2.74
C SER A 233 7.66 -4.18 3.80
N ILE A 234 8.75 -3.48 3.46
CA ILE A 234 9.41 -2.53 4.35
C ILE A 234 9.24 -1.14 3.77
N GLY A 235 8.47 -0.31 4.47
CA GLY A 235 8.33 1.10 4.15
C GLY A 235 9.52 1.92 4.66
N VAL A 236 9.83 2.99 3.96
CA VAL A 236 10.82 4.00 4.36
C VAL A 236 10.08 5.21 4.90
N ASP A 237 10.12 5.44 6.19
CA ASP A 237 9.47 6.57 6.86
C ASP A 237 10.45 7.70 7.19
N CYS A 238 11.69 7.36 7.46
CA CYS A 238 12.77 8.28 7.77
C CYS A 238 14.09 7.85 7.09
N GLU A 239 15.09 8.70 7.13
CA GLU A 239 16.39 8.44 6.49
C GLU A 239 17.10 7.20 7.06
N ALA A 240 16.90 6.89 8.34
CA ALA A 240 17.49 5.71 8.98
C ALA A 240 16.97 4.39 8.38
N ASP A 241 15.76 4.37 7.83
CA ASP A 241 15.18 3.18 7.23
C ASP A 241 15.87 2.78 5.91
N LEU A 242 16.55 3.73 5.24
CA LEU A 242 17.28 3.46 4.00
C LEU A 242 18.35 2.37 4.19
N ALA A 243 19.07 2.40 5.31
CA ALA A 243 20.11 1.41 5.61
C ALA A 243 19.52 0.00 5.76
N MET A 244 18.31 -0.11 6.33
CA MET A 244 17.60 -1.40 6.46
C MET A 244 17.20 -1.94 5.08
N VAL A 245 16.69 -1.08 4.19
CA VAL A 245 16.34 -1.46 2.82
C VAL A 245 17.57 -1.89 2.04
N GLU A 246 18.69 -1.16 2.14
CA GLU A 246 19.95 -1.51 1.46
C GLU A 246 20.51 -2.86 1.93
N LYS A 247 20.42 -3.13 3.24
CA LYS A 247 20.80 -4.44 3.80
C LYS A 247 19.92 -5.56 3.21
N ARG A 248 18.60 -5.37 3.15
CA ARG A 248 17.67 -6.37 2.61
C ARG A 248 17.92 -6.65 1.13
N LEU A 249 18.20 -5.60 0.34
CA LEU A 249 18.60 -5.74 -1.07
C LEU A 249 19.91 -6.52 -1.24
N ALA A 250 20.87 -6.36 -0.32
CA ALA A 250 22.11 -7.12 -0.36
C ALA A 250 21.85 -8.62 -0.10
N GLU A 251 21.00 -8.95 0.86
CA GLU A 251 20.63 -10.34 1.19
C GLU A 251 19.92 -11.03 0.01
N GLN A 252 19.02 -10.33 -0.71
CA GLN A 252 18.33 -10.89 -1.89
C GLN A 252 19.26 -11.15 -3.08
N THR A 253 20.37 -10.43 -3.19
CA THR A 253 21.33 -10.60 -4.29
C THR A 253 22.28 -11.79 -4.06
N VAL A 254 22.38 -12.31 -2.85
CA VAL A 254 23.29 -13.39 -2.46
C VAL A 254 22.64 -14.80 -2.53
N LEU A 255 21.31 -14.85 -2.67
CA LEU A 255 20.60 -16.14 -2.86
C LEU A 255 20.59 -16.46 -4.37
N PRO A 256 21.17 -17.61 -4.79
CA PRO A 256 21.25 -18.03 -6.19
C PRO A 256 19.91 -18.39 -6.79
#